data_f5c003fbec7641a47118723fcd013842
#
_entry.id   f5c003fbec7641a47118723fcd013842
#
_cell.length_a   1.000
_cell.length_b   1.000
_cell.length_c   1.000
_cell.angle_alpha   90.00
_cell.angle_beta   90.00
_cell.angle_gamma   90.00
#
_symmetry.space_group_name_H-M   'P 1'
#
loop_
_entity.id
_entity.type
_entity.pdbx_description
1 polymer ?
#
loop_
_entity_poly.entity_id
_entity_poly.type
_entity_poly.pdbx_seq_one_letter_code
_entity_poly.pdbx_strand_id
1 'polypeptide(L)'
;MKTFHQLYLDILQQEAGHGRILEEDYNPYHMDCLLHPERHAPVIFAEECEQCAFERACERSCIFDAFEQDETGKVHINKEKCTGCGACVEACKLEKLAANKDIVPVLQAIREQGQEVYALVAPAFLGQFGREVTTGKLRAAFKAMGFQGLIEVAVFADILTLKEALEFDAKIQKEQDYQLTSCCCPVWIAMIRKVYHELMPHVPGAVSPMVAAGRVVKKLHPDAVTVFVGPCMAKKKEAREPDIADAVDYVLTFQEVQDMFDAADIHPEELGEDEKEHSSRAGRIYARTGGVSEAVKATVKQLNPERKIEVRAETADGVPACREMIERLKKGETTANFFEGMGCPGGCVGGPKALIGKEEGRKNVEQYGDEAEYQTPLENPF
;
A
#
# COMPACT_ATOMS: atom_id res chain seq x y z
N MET A 1 10.55 -21.94 22.66
CA MET A 1 9.94 -21.70 21.33
C MET A 1 10.59 -20.46 20.73
N LYS A 2 10.87 -20.49 19.44
CA LYS A 2 11.38 -19.33 18.68
C LYS A 2 10.29 -18.26 18.51
N THR A 3 10.69 -17.00 18.39
CA THR A 3 9.77 -15.89 18.10
C THR A 3 9.23 -15.97 16.67
N PHE A 4 8.14 -15.24 16.37
CA PHE A 4 7.61 -15.13 15.00
C PHE A 4 8.67 -14.67 13.99
N HIS A 5 9.51 -13.70 14.39
CA HIS A 5 10.58 -13.19 13.52
C HIS A 5 11.68 -14.22 13.25
N GLN A 6 12.08 -15.00 14.29
CA GLN A 6 13.06 -16.08 14.11
C GLN A 6 12.52 -17.17 13.18
N LEU A 7 11.25 -17.59 13.35
CA LEU A 7 10.60 -18.54 12.46
C LEU A 7 10.58 -18.04 11.02
N TYR A 8 10.22 -16.78 10.83
CA TYR A 8 10.21 -16.14 9.53
C TYR A 8 11.58 -16.17 8.83
N LEU A 9 12.66 -15.81 9.54
CA LEU A 9 14.03 -15.87 9.00
C LEU A 9 14.47 -17.29 8.67
N ASP A 10 14.14 -18.26 9.52
CA ASP A 10 14.47 -19.66 9.27
C ASP A 10 13.78 -20.20 8.00
N ILE A 11 12.51 -19.81 7.78
CA ILE A 11 11.79 -20.17 6.56
C ILE A 11 12.48 -19.56 5.33
N LEU A 12 12.85 -18.28 5.39
CA LEU A 12 13.56 -17.63 4.30
C LEU A 12 14.89 -18.34 3.97
N GLN A 13 15.68 -18.70 4.98
CA GLN A 13 16.93 -19.44 4.78
C GLN A 13 16.70 -20.83 4.22
N GLN A 14 15.66 -21.53 4.68
CA GLN A 14 15.30 -22.84 4.11
C GLN A 14 14.85 -22.70 2.65
N GLU A 15 14.08 -21.69 2.35
CA GLU A 15 13.61 -21.37 1.01
C GLU A 15 14.79 -20.96 0.08
N ALA A 16 15.86 -20.35 0.61
CA ALA A 16 17.11 -20.09 -0.10
C ALA A 16 18.02 -21.32 -0.26
N GLY A 17 17.60 -22.51 0.21
CA GLY A 17 18.40 -23.74 0.19
C GLY A 17 19.34 -23.92 1.37
N HIS A 18 19.24 -23.08 2.39
CA HIS A 18 20.06 -23.08 3.59
C HIS A 18 19.23 -23.45 4.82
N GLY A 19 19.49 -24.58 5.45
CA GLY A 19 18.90 -24.96 6.72
C GLY A 19 17.71 -25.94 6.66
N ARG A 20 17.26 -26.35 7.84
CA ARG A 20 16.11 -27.24 8.04
C ARG A 20 15.26 -26.74 9.22
N ILE A 21 13.96 -26.60 9.01
CA ILE A 21 13.01 -26.26 10.08
C ILE A 21 12.64 -27.54 10.82
N LEU A 22 12.70 -27.48 12.16
CA LEU A 22 12.18 -28.53 13.03
C LEU A 22 10.86 -28.03 13.62
N GLU A 23 9.74 -28.66 13.27
CA GLU A 23 8.38 -28.25 13.65
C GLU A 23 8.15 -28.15 15.17
N GLU A 24 8.94 -28.85 15.98
CA GLU A 24 8.80 -28.90 17.42
C GLU A 24 9.20 -27.60 18.16
N ASP A 25 9.91 -26.69 17.48
CA ASP A 25 10.46 -25.47 18.08
C ASP A 25 9.56 -24.22 17.93
N TYR A 26 8.45 -24.33 17.21
CA TYR A 26 7.65 -23.17 16.79
C TYR A 26 6.22 -23.17 17.33
N ASN A 27 5.67 -21.95 17.49
CA ASN A 27 4.26 -21.78 17.78
C ASN A 27 3.42 -22.12 16.53
N PRO A 28 2.48 -23.10 16.62
CA PRO A 28 1.64 -23.46 15.47
C PRO A 28 0.83 -22.29 14.88
N TYR A 29 0.40 -21.34 15.69
CA TYR A 29 -0.27 -20.13 15.24
C TYR A 29 0.64 -19.27 14.35
N HIS A 30 1.91 -19.11 14.71
CA HIS A 30 2.88 -18.35 13.90
C HIS A 30 3.18 -19.05 12.56
N MET A 31 3.26 -20.39 12.58
CA MET A 31 3.42 -21.16 11.35
C MET A 31 2.21 -20.99 10.43
N ASP A 32 0.99 -21.07 10.96
CA ASP A 32 -0.24 -20.85 10.19
C ASP A 32 -0.32 -19.42 9.63
N CYS A 33 0.13 -18.40 10.39
CA CYS A 33 0.22 -17.03 9.89
C CYS A 33 1.16 -16.87 8.67
N LEU A 34 2.23 -17.65 8.59
CA LEU A 34 3.20 -17.59 7.48
C LEU A 34 2.78 -18.43 6.28
N LEU A 35 2.14 -19.59 6.51
CA LEU A 35 1.68 -20.48 5.44
C LEU A 35 0.35 -20.04 4.85
N HIS A 36 -0.53 -19.48 5.68
CA HIS A 36 -1.91 -19.10 5.33
C HIS A 36 -2.22 -17.67 5.79
N PRO A 37 -1.47 -16.66 5.32
CA PRO A 37 -1.64 -15.28 5.77
C PRO A 37 -3.03 -14.71 5.51
N GLU A 38 -3.75 -15.25 4.54
CA GLU A 38 -5.12 -14.85 4.20
C GLU A 38 -6.15 -15.16 5.28
N ARG A 39 -5.84 -16.10 6.19
CA ARG A 39 -6.71 -16.49 7.31
C ARG A 39 -6.63 -15.51 8.48
N HIS A 40 -5.59 -14.70 8.53
CA HIS A 40 -5.24 -13.85 9.64
C HIS A 40 -5.37 -12.36 9.31
N ALA A 41 -5.40 -11.52 10.36
CA ALA A 41 -5.38 -10.07 10.20
C ALA A 41 -4.03 -9.58 9.62
N PRO A 42 -4.00 -8.40 8.97
CA PRO A 42 -2.74 -7.77 8.52
C PRO A 42 -1.74 -7.48 9.64
N VAL A 43 -2.22 -7.38 10.88
CA VAL A 43 -1.40 -7.29 12.11
C VAL A 43 -1.71 -8.49 12.98
N ILE A 44 -0.66 -9.11 13.52
CA ILE A 44 -0.75 -10.29 14.38
C ILE A 44 0.03 -10.08 15.68
N PHE A 45 -0.25 -10.92 16.68
CA PHE A 45 0.61 -11.02 17.86
C PHE A 45 1.83 -11.88 17.52
N ALA A 46 3.01 -11.25 17.52
CA ALA A 46 4.31 -11.91 17.35
C ALA A 46 4.77 -12.64 18.61
N GLU A 47 4.25 -12.22 19.77
CA GLU A 47 4.45 -12.83 21.06
C GLU A 47 3.20 -12.67 21.94
N GLU A 48 3.01 -13.54 22.91
CA GLU A 48 1.90 -13.44 23.86
C GLU A 48 1.99 -12.16 24.70
N CYS A 49 0.83 -11.52 24.93
CA CYS A 49 0.70 -10.28 25.65
C CYS A 49 -0.28 -10.45 26.83
N GLU A 50 0.19 -10.99 27.96
CA GLU A 50 -0.65 -11.23 29.14
C GLU A 50 -0.77 -10.01 30.06
N GLN A 51 0.32 -9.25 30.25
CA GLN A 51 0.35 -8.06 31.11
C GLN A 51 1.02 -6.90 30.40
N CYS A 52 0.28 -5.82 30.20
CA CYS A 52 0.77 -4.61 29.54
C CYS A 52 0.95 -3.46 30.53
N ALA A 53 2.21 -3.10 30.82
CA ALA A 53 2.55 -1.94 31.66
C ALA A 53 2.19 -0.58 31.00
N PHE A 54 1.83 -0.56 29.71
CA PHE A 54 1.52 0.64 28.94
C PHE A 54 0.00 0.81 28.69
N GLU A 55 -0.83 0.27 29.58
CA GLU A 55 -2.29 0.44 29.57
C GLU A 55 -2.93 0.12 28.20
N ARG A 56 -2.40 -0.87 27.49
CA ARG A 56 -2.88 -1.29 26.17
C ARG A 56 -2.93 -0.14 25.14
N ALA A 57 -1.84 0.62 25.03
CA ALA A 57 -1.75 1.73 24.08
C ALA A 57 -2.07 1.33 22.63
N CYS A 58 -1.78 0.08 22.24
CA CYS A 58 -2.13 -0.49 20.95
C CYS A 58 -3.66 -0.54 20.71
N GLU A 59 -4.45 -0.94 21.70
CA GLU A 59 -5.92 -0.94 21.61
C GLU A 59 -6.45 0.48 21.48
N ARG A 60 -5.97 1.42 22.32
CA ARG A 60 -6.39 2.83 22.27
C ARG A 60 -6.03 3.53 20.97
N SER A 61 -4.99 3.10 20.29
CA SER A 61 -4.60 3.64 18.98
C SER A 61 -5.47 3.15 17.83
N CYS A 62 -6.30 2.10 18.05
CA CYS A 62 -7.10 1.50 17.01
C CYS A 62 -8.44 2.21 16.83
N ILE A 63 -8.57 3.01 15.78
CA ILE A 63 -9.81 3.71 15.43
C ILE A 63 -10.88 2.80 14.80
N PHE A 64 -10.54 1.54 14.52
CA PHE A 64 -11.42 0.57 13.87
C PHE A 64 -11.93 -0.50 14.84
N ASP A 65 -11.65 -0.37 16.15
CA ASP A 65 -12.07 -1.30 17.22
C ASP A 65 -11.75 -2.77 16.88
N ALA A 66 -10.55 -3.02 16.35
CA ALA A 66 -10.17 -4.35 15.88
C ALA A 66 -9.68 -5.27 17.00
N PHE A 67 -9.43 -4.77 18.22
CA PHE A 67 -9.04 -5.61 19.35
C PHE A 67 -10.29 -6.12 20.07
N GLU A 68 -10.39 -7.43 20.21
CA GLU A 68 -11.51 -8.12 20.87
C GLU A 68 -10.96 -9.10 21.93
N GLN A 69 -11.79 -9.40 22.92
CA GLN A 69 -11.48 -10.39 23.93
C GLN A 69 -12.38 -11.63 23.70
N ASP A 70 -11.80 -12.81 23.79
CA ASP A 70 -12.55 -14.06 23.77
C ASP A 70 -13.16 -14.34 25.16
N GLU A 71 -13.88 -15.45 25.28
CA GLU A 71 -14.54 -15.90 26.53
C GLU A 71 -13.55 -16.13 27.68
N THR A 72 -12.26 -16.34 27.40
CA THR A 72 -11.19 -16.53 28.38
C THR A 72 -10.53 -15.22 28.80
N GLY A 73 -10.90 -14.09 28.15
CA GLY A 73 -10.29 -12.78 28.33
C GLY A 73 -8.99 -12.59 27.55
N LYS A 74 -8.61 -13.52 26.68
CA LYS A 74 -7.46 -13.38 25.78
C LYS A 74 -7.79 -12.42 24.65
N VAL A 75 -6.90 -11.43 24.44
CA VAL A 75 -7.05 -10.44 23.38
C VAL A 75 -6.64 -11.04 22.03
N HIS A 76 -7.45 -10.82 21.01
CA HIS A 76 -7.15 -11.15 19.62
C HIS A 76 -7.48 -9.98 18.69
N ILE A 77 -6.95 -10.02 17.46
CA ILE A 77 -7.22 -8.99 16.45
C ILE A 77 -8.24 -9.54 15.45
N ASN A 78 -9.41 -8.91 15.42
CA ASN A 78 -10.46 -9.24 14.47
C ASN A 78 -10.03 -8.84 13.04
N LYS A 79 -9.87 -9.84 12.15
CA LYS A 79 -9.39 -9.63 10.78
C LYS A 79 -10.34 -8.81 9.90
N GLU A 80 -11.65 -8.83 10.20
CA GLU A 80 -12.64 -8.06 9.42
C GLU A 80 -12.64 -6.57 9.79
N LYS A 81 -12.30 -6.27 11.05
CA LYS A 81 -12.18 -4.89 11.53
C LYS A 81 -10.80 -4.29 11.25
N CYS A 82 -9.75 -5.10 11.35
CA CYS A 82 -8.38 -4.64 11.16
C CYS A 82 -8.13 -4.20 9.71
N THR A 83 -7.75 -2.94 9.54
CA THR A 83 -7.40 -2.37 8.22
C THR A 83 -5.92 -2.48 7.89
N GLY A 84 -5.06 -2.89 8.85
CA GLY A 84 -3.61 -2.92 8.64
C GLY A 84 -2.93 -1.54 8.64
N CYS A 85 -3.52 -0.52 9.26
CA CYS A 85 -2.96 0.84 9.28
C CYS A 85 -1.61 0.96 10.02
N GLY A 86 -1.27 -0.02 10.88
CA GLY A 86 0.01 -0.04 11.61
C GLY A 86 0.06 0.76 12.91
N ALA A 87 -0.95 1.58 13.23
CA ALA A 87 -0.95 2.43 14.43
C ALA A 87 -0.73 1.66 15.73
N CYS A 88 -1.31 0.46 15.87
CA CYS A 88 -1.12 -0.40 17.04
C CYS A 88 0.29 -0.99 17.14
N VAL A 89 0.94 -1.27 16.00
CA VAL A 89 2.33 -1.75 15.96
C VAL A 89 3.26 -0.66 16.46
N GLU A 90 3.08 0.57 15.98
CA GLU A 90 3.87 1.74 16.41
C GLU A 90 3.64 2.07 17.91
N ALA A 91 2.39 1.97 18.37
CA ALA A 91 2.03 2.25 19.77
C ALA A 91 2.51 1.17 20.74
N CYS A 92 2.84 -0.04 20.28
CA CYS A 92 3.25 -1.17 21.11
C CYS A 92 4.71 -1.05 21.56
N LYS A 93 4.96 -0.47 22.73
CA LYS A 93 6.31 -0.33 23.30
C LYS A 93 7.00 -1.65 23.67
N LEU A 94 6.24 -2.74 23.71
CA LEU A 94 6.76 -4.09 23.99
C LEU A 94 7.05 -4.89 22.72
N GLU A 95 6.82 -4.29 21.55
CA GLU A 95 7.05 -4.91 20.22
C GLU A 95 6.35 -6.28 20.02
N LYS A 96 5.22 -6.49 20.74
CA LYS A 96 4.46 -7.74 20.69
C LYS A 96 3.59 -7.91 19.44
N LEU A 97 3.48 -6.86 18.64
CA LEU A 97 2.69 -6.84 17.41
C LEU A 97 3.59 -6.77 16.18
N ALA A 98 3.25 -7.53 15.17
CA ALA A 98 3.97 -7.54 13.89
C ALA A 98 3.01 -7.45 12.70
N ALA A 99 3.54 -6.99 11.55
CA ALA A 99 2.87 -7.17 10.27
C ALA A 99 2.83 -8.65 9.91
N ASN A 100 1.68 -9.15 9.49
CA ASN A 100 1.57 -10.46 8.88
C ASN A 100 2.36 -10.49 7.56
N LYS A 101 2.85 -11.66 7.15
CA LYS A 101 3.79 -11.84 6.03
C LYS A 101 3.16 -12.69 4.93
N ASP A 102 3.19 -12.20 3.69
CA ASP A 102 2.68 -12.94 2.53
C ASP A 102 3.84 -13.63 1.75
N ILE A 103 5.04 -13.66 2.30
CA ILE A 103 6.26 -14.05 1.60
C ILE A 103 6.29 -15.54 1.23
N VAL A 104 5.84 -16.42 2.13
CA VAL A 104 5.93 -17.87 1.92
C VAL A 104 5.11 -18.31 0.71
N PRO A 105 3.81 -17.97 0.59
CA PRO A 105 3.05 -18.32 -0.61
C PRO A 105 3.58 -17.68 -1.89
N VAL A 106 4.21 -16.49 -1.82
CA VAL A 106 4.85 -15.87 -2.98
C VAL A 106 6.08 -16.68 -3.43
N LEU A 107 6.95 -17.08 -2.50
CA LEU A 107 8.11 -17.92 -2.81
C LEU A 107 7.69 -19.29 -3.37
N GLN A 108 6.60 -19.86 -2.87
CA GLN A 108 6.02 -21.10 -3.43
C GLN A 108 5.54 -20.88 -4.87
N ALA A 109 4.80 -19.81 -5.14
CA ALA A 109 4.32 -19.47 -6.47
C ALA A 109 5.47 -19.24 -7.49
N ILE A 110 6.54 -18.57 -7.08
CA ILE A 110 7.73 -18.34 -7.93
C ILE A 110 8.40 -19.66 -8.34
N ARG A 111 8.35 -20.67 -7.48
CA ARG A 111 8.99 -21.98 -7.72
C ARG A 111 8.10 -22.97 -8.46
N GLU A 112 6.81 -22.72 -8.50
CA GLU A 112 5.88 -23.58 -9.20
C GLU A 112 6.15 -23.54 -10.71
N GLN A 113 6.43 -24.70 -11.27
CA GLN A 113 6.83 -24.80 -12.69
C GLN A 113 5.69 -24.34 -13.61
N GLY A 114 5.97 -23.36 -14.44
CA GLY A 114 5.00 -22.80 -15.39
C GLY A 114 4.11 -21.70 -14.81
N GLN A 115 4.24 -21.36 -13.53
CA GLN A 115 3.51 -20.26 -12.92
C GLN A 115 4.17 -18.91 -13.28
N GLU A 116 3.41 -18.03 -13.91
CA GLU A 116 3.83 -16.64 -14.13
C GLU A 116 3.51 -15.79 -12.89
N VAL A 117 4.51 -15.12 -12.33
CA VAL A 117 4.35 -14.22 -11.17
C VAL A 117 4.75 -12.80 -11.55
N TYR A 118 3.86 -11.85 -11.41
CA TYR A 118 4.10 -10.44 -11.73
C TYR A 118 4.16 -9.58 -10.47
N ALA A 119 5.19 -8.73 -10.36
CA ALA A 119 5.30 -7.72 -9.33
C ALA A 119 4.61 -6.42 -9.78
N LEU A 120 3.71 -5.89 -8.94
CA LEU A 120 3.01 -4.62 -9.12
C LEU A 120 3.58 -3.62 -8.11
N VAL A 121 4.50 -2.76 -8.54
CA VAL A 121 5.31 -1.96 -7.62
C VAL A 121 4.74 -0.55 -7.43
N ALA A 122 4.53 -0.17 -6.16
CA ALA A 122 4.04 1.15 -5.77
C ALA A 122 5.05 2.25 -6.13
N PRO A 123 4.63 3.46 -6.54
CA PRO A 123 5.55 4.54 -6.94
C PRO A 123 6.44 5.07 -5.80
N ALA A 124 6.26 4.57 -4.55
CA ALA A 124 7.11 4.88 -3.41
C ALA A 124 8.45 4.10 -3.39
N PHE A 125 8.77 3.31 -4.41
CA PHE A 125 9.91 2.39 -4.41
C PHE A 125 11.28 3.06 -4.56
N LEU A 126 11.33 4.29 -5.04
CA LEU A 126 12.58 4.99 -5.35
C LEU A 126 13.48 5.14 -4.11
N GLY A 127 14.71 4.62 -4.22
CA GLY A 127 15.71 4.65 -3.16
C GLY A 127 15.48 3.68 -2.00
N GLN A 128 14.41 2.89 -2.03
CA GLN A 128 14.11 1.93 -0.95
C GLN A 128 15.13 0.79 -0.87
N PHE A 129 15.64 0.34 -2.01
CA PHE A 129 16.60 -0.78 -2.12
C PHE A 129 18.02 -0.32 -2.38
N GLY A 130 18.32 0.95 -2.14
CA GLY A 130 19.63 1.57 -2.40
C GLY A 130 19.52 2.77 -3.34
N ARG A 131 20.40 3.76 -3.16
CA ARG A 131 20.39 4.99 -3.97
C ARG A 131 20.75 4.76 -5.43
N GLU A 132 21.56 3.74 -5.69
CA GLU A 132 22.01 3.36 -7.03
C GLU A 132 21.04 2.43 -7.77
N VAL A 133 19.93 2.05 -7.10
CA VAL A 133 18.94 1.15 -7.68
C VAL A 133 17.89 1.95 -8.44
N THR A 134 18.05 1.95 -9.75
CA THR A 134 17.09 2.53 -10.70
C THR A 134 15.87 1.63 -10.88
N THR A 135 14.84 2.12 -11.55
CA THR A 135 13.68 1.32 -11.93
C THR A 135 14.08 0.09 -12.77
N GLY A 136 15.02 0.27 -13.71
CA GLY A 136 15.50 -0.81 -14.57
C GLY A 136 16.27 -1.88 -13.81
N LYS A 137 17.15 -1.50 -12.89
CA LYS A 137 17.86 -2.42 -11.99
C LYS A 137 16.91 -3.18 -11.08
N LEU A 138 15.92 -2.49 -10.51
CA LEU A 138 14.91 -3.15 -9.69
C LEU A 138 14.09 -4.17 -10.50
N ARG A 139 13.76 -3.85 -11.75
CA ARG A 139 13.09 -4.78 -12.68
C ARG A 139 13.95 -6.01 -12.97
N ALA A 140 15.25 -5.82 -13.17
CA ALA A 140 16.21 -6.92 -13.33
C ALA A 140 16.31 -7.79 -12.05
N ALA A 141 16.29 -7.18 -10.85
CA ALA A 141 16.33 -7.90 -9.59
C ALA A 141 15.07 -8.78 -9.37
N PHE A 142 13.88 -8.27 -9.69
CA PHE A 142 12.67 -9.09 -9.64
C PHE A 142 12.71 -10.26 -10.63
N LYS A 143 13.26 -10.07 -11.84
CA LYS A 143 13.47 -11.17 -12.79
C LYS A 143 14.48 -12.18 -12.26
N ALA A 144 15.59 -11.74 -11.66
CA ALA A 144 16.58 -12.63 -11.03
C ALA A 144 15.96 -13.44 -9.88
N MET A 145 14.99 -12.86 -9.16
CA MET A 145 14.20 -13.53 -8.11
C MET A 145 13.25 -14.61 -8.67
N GLY A 146 12.94 -14.58 -9.98
CA GLY A 146 12.01 -15.51 -10.64
C GLY A 146 10.65 -14.93 -10.99
N PHE A 147 10.43 -13.63 -10.79
CA PHE A 147 9.24 -12.97 -11.32
C PHE A 147 9.31 -12.86 -12.85
N GLN A 148 8.17 -13.01 -13.51
CA GLN A 148 8.04 -12.81 -14.95
C GLN A 148 8.28 -11.36 -15.36
N GLY A 149 7.88 -10.43 -14.53
CA GLY A 149 8.08 -9.00 -14.77
C GLY A 149 7.68 -8.12 -13.59
N LEU A 150 8.07 -6.84 -13.71
CA LEU A 150 7.69 -5.77 -12.81
C LEU A 150 6.86 -4.73 -13.58
N ILE A 151 5.72 -4.35 -13.01
CA ILE A 151 4.80 -3.35 -13.54
C ILE A 151 4.72 -2.21 -12.54
N GLU A 152 4.92 -0.99 -13.01
CA GLU A 152 4.79 0.20 -12.18
C GLU A 152 3.31 0.59 -12.02
N VAL A 153 2.85 0.58 -10.78
CA VAL A 153 1.46 0.96 -10.46
C VAL A 153 1.19 2.45 -10.75
N ALA A 154 2.22 3.26 -10.95
CA ALA A 154 2.12 4.65 -11.37
C ALA A 154 1.32 4.84 -12.69
N VAL A 155 1.44 3.91 -13.65
CA VAL A 155 0.64 3.91 -14.88
C VAL A 155 -0.86 3.83 -14.59
N PHE A 156 -1.25 3.04 -13.60
CA PHE A 156 -2.64 2.89 -13.19
C PHE A 156 -3.11 4.04 -12.29
N ALA A 157 -2.18 4.74 -11.65
CA ALA A 157 -2.46 6.01 -10.99
C ALA A 157 -2.78 7.12 -12.00
N ASP A 158 -2.19 7.09 -13.20
CA ASP A 158 -2.56 7.97 -14.32
C ASP A 158 -4.02 7.75 -14.73
N ILE A 159 -4.44 6.49 -14.89
CA ILE A 159 -5.82 6.14 -15.23
C ILE A 159 -6.79 6.63 -14.14
N LEU A 160 -6.43 6.45 -12.86
CA LEU A 160 -7.24 6.92 -11.74
C LEU A 160 -7.32 8.45 -11.71
N THR A 161 -6.19 9.15 -11.97
CA THR A 161 -6.15 10.61 -12.06
C THR A 161 -7.14 11.12 -13.11
N LEU A 162 -7.13 10.53 -14.30
CA LEU A 162 -8.04 10.90 -15.37
C LEU A 162 -9.51 10.70 -14.94
N LYS A 163 -9.81 9.56 -14.33
CA LYS A 163 -11.15 9.26 -13.83
C LYS A 163 -11.61 10.25 -12.75
N GLU A 164 -10.78 10.54 -11.77
CA GLU A 164 -11.10 11.51 -10.70
C GLU A 164 -11.27 12.93 -11.27
N ALA A 165 -10.46 13.32 -12.25
CA ALA A 165 -10.56 14.62 -12.92
C ALA A 165 -11.87 14.74 -13.72
N LEU A 166 -12.25 13.70 -14.46
CA LEU A 166 -13.53 13.67 -15.19
C LEU A 166 -14.74 13.72 -14.25
N GLU A 167 -14.70 13.00 -13.14
CA GLU A 167 -15.77 13.05 -12.14
C GLU A 167 -15.85 14.43 -11.45
N PHE A 168 -14.70 15.03 -11.12
CA PHE A 168 -14.66 16.39 -10.59
C PHE A 168 -15.26 17.38 -11.57
N ASP A 169 -14.87 17.32 -12.85
CA ASP A 169 -15.41 18.21 -13.89
C ASP A 169 -16.92 18.05 -14.05
N ALA A 170 -17.43 16.83 -13.97
CA ALA A 170 -18.86 16.55 -14.12
C ALA A 170 -19.69 16.90 -12.87
N LYS A 171 -19.18 16.65 -11.67
CA LYS A 171 -19.97 16.73 -10.42
C LYS A 171 -19.85 18.05 -9.68
N ILE A 172 -18.72 18.74 -9.75
CA ILE A 172 -18.50 20.00 -9.01
C ILE A 172 -18.98 21.18 -9.86
N GLN A 173 -20.25 21.51 -9.73
CA GLN A 173 -20.92 22.54 -10.52
C GLN A 173 -21.28 23.80 -9.71
N LYS A 174 -21.21 23.72 -8.38
CA LYS A 174 -21.52 24.79 -7.44
C LYS A 174 -20.41 24.96 -6.42
N GLU A 175 -20.29 26.11 -5.81
CA GLU A 175 -19.25 26.40 -4.81
C GLU A 175 -19.30 25.49 -3.57
N GLN A 176 -20.48 24.98 -3.22
CA GLN A 176 -20.66 24.05 -2.09
C GLN A 176 -20.41 22.59 -2.44
N ASP A 177 -20.28 22.24 -3.74
CA ASP A 177 -20.02 20.88 -4.14
C ASP A 177 -18.56 20.51 -3.81
N TYR A 178 -18.34 19.27 -3.38
CA TYR A 178 -16.99 18.77 -3.07
C TYR A 178 -16.84 17.29 -3.38
N GLN A 179 -15.60 16.88 -3.56
CA GLN A 179 -15.18 15.51 -3.82
C GLN A 179 -14.07 15.10 -2.85
N LEU A 180 -14.15 13.89 -2.33
CA LEU A 180 -13.03 13.25 -1.65
C LEU A 180 -12.21 12.43 -2.65
N THR A 181 -10.91 12.23 -2.37
CA THR A 181 -10.13 11.27 -3.14
C THR A 181 -10.70 9.86 -3.01
N SER A 182 -10.47 9.04 -4.03
CA SER A 182 -10.98 7.69 -4.09
C SER A 182 -10.22 6.70 -3.19
N CYS A 183 -10.07 5.48 -3.63
CA CYS A 183 -9.58 4.33 -2.86
C CYS A 183 -8.06 4.08 -2.94
N CYS A 184 -7.24 5.03 -3.40
CA CYS A 184 -5.79 4.84 -3.50
C CYS A 184 -5.14 4.52 -2.14
N CYS A 185 -5.62 5.14 -1.05
CA CYS A 185 -5.20 4.83 0.32
C CYS A 185 -6.25 3.97 1.06
N PRO A 186 -5.96 2.68 1.38
CA PRO A 186 -6.92 1.80 2.04
C PRO A 186 -7.33 2.29 3.43
N VAL A 187 -6.45 2.97 4.16
CA VAL A 187 -6.76 3.51 5.49
C VAL A 187 -7.76 4.67 5.37
N TRP A 188 -7.55 5.57 4.41
CA TRP A 188 -8.45 6.68 4.14
C TRP A 188 -9.85 6.19 3.77
N ILE A 189 -9.95 5.30 2.79
CA ILE A 189 -11.26 4.77 2.37
C ILE A 189 -11.94 3.96 3.48
N ALA A 190 -11.18 3.25 4.32
CA ALA A 190 -11.73 2.55 5.47
C ALA A 190 -12.28 3.52 6.53
N MET A 191 -11.62 4.67 6.75
CA MET A 191 -12.16 5.72 7.62
C MET A 191 -13.50 6.23 7.08
N ILE A 192 -13.59 6.52 5.79
CA ILE A 192 -14.86 7.00 5.18
C ILE A 192 -15.92 5.90 5.26
N ARG A 193 -15.61 4.66 4.87
CA ARG A 193 -16.58 3.55 4.86
C ARG A 193 -17.07 3.15 6.25
N LYS A 194 -16.19 3.12 7.26
CA LYS A 194 -16.49 2.53 8.58
C LYS A 194 -16.81 3.57 9.66
N VAL A 195 -16.26 4.79 9.55
CA VAL A 195 -16.39 5.82 10.60
C VAL A 195 -17.22 7.01 10.11
N TYR A 196 -17.08 7.43 8.86
CA TYR A 196 -17.73 8.62 8.28
C TYR A 196 -18.57 8.25 7.06
N HIS A 197 -19.39 7.22 7.20
CA HIS A 197 -20.17 6.61 6.13
C HIS A 197 -21.04 7.60 5.34
N GLU A 198 -21.51 8.67 5.98
CA GLU A 198 -22.27 9.74 5.37
C GLU A 198 -21.54 10.46 4.23
N LEU A 199 -20.21 10.39 4.20
CA LEU A 199 -19.38 11.02 3.16
C LEU A 199 -19.18 10.13 1.92
N MET A 200 -19.60 8.86 1.94
CA MET A 200 -19.44 7.95 0.81
C MET A 200 -19.99 8.46 -0.53
N PRO A 201 -21.11 9.22 -0.59
CA PRO A 201 -21.61 9.78 -1.85
C PRO A 201 -20.63 10.74 -2.55
N HIS A 202 -19.65 11.28 -1.81
CA HIS A 202 -18.65 12.22 -2.33
C HIS A 202 -17.33 11.52 -2.73
N VAL A 203 -17.25 10.20 -2.58
CA VAL A 203 -16.09 9.39 -3.02
C VAL A 203 -16.34 8.94 -4.45
N PRO A 204 -15.40 9.16 -5.39
CA PRO A 204 -15.50 8.64 -6.75
C PRO A 204 -15.64 7.11 -6.80
N GLY A 205 -16.46 6.63 -7.71
CA GLY A 205 -16.63 5.19 -7.95
C GLY A 205 -15.46 4.59 -8.71
N ALA A 206 -14.34 4.35 -8.04
CA ALA A 206 -13.11 3.82 -8.65
C ALA A 206 -12.51 2.69 -7.80
N VAL A 207 -11.67 1.86 -8.43
CA VAL A 207 -10.77 0.93 -7.74
C VAL A 207 -9.39 1.56 -7.59
N SER A 208 -8.60 1.09 -6.62
CA SER A 208 -7.24 1.62 -6.45
C SER A 208 -6.34 1.27 -7.65
N PRO A 209 -5.25 2.03 -7.86
CA PRO A 209 -4.25 1.69 -8.88
C PRO A 209 -3.70 0.26 -8.76
N MET A 210 -3.54 -0.25 -7.53
CA MET A 210 -3.15 -1.63 -7.27
C MET A 210 -4.15 -2.64 -7.87
N VAL A 211 -5.44 -2.45 -7.59
CA VAL A 211 -6.51 -3.32 -8.09
C VAL A 211 -6.65 -3.22 -9.61
N ALA A 212 -6.55 -2.01 -10.17
CA ALA A 212 -6.59 -1.80 -11.61
C ALA A 212 -5.43 -2.53 -12.31
N ALA A 213 -4.21 -2.41 -11.77
CA ALA A 213 -3.03 -3.11 -12.28
C ALA A 213 -3.21 -4.63 -12.26
N GLY A 214 -3.64 -5.19 -11.13
CA GLY A 214 -3.86 -6.62 -11.00
C GLY A 214 -4.91 -7.16 -11.98
N ARG A 215 -6.05 -6.48 -12.11
CA ARG A 215 -7.10 -6.85 -13.07
C ARG A 215 -6.63 -6.81 -14.52
N VAL A 216 -5.81 -5.84 -14.91
CA VAL A 216 -5.24 -5.79 -16.27
C VAL A 216 -4.28 -6.95 -16.48
N VAL A 217 -3.38 -7.24 -15.53
CA VAL A 217 -2.50 -8.40 -15.63
C VAL A 217 -3.29 -9.69 -15.77
N LYS A 218 -4.26 -9.95 -14.91
CA LYS A 218 -5.08 -11.16 -14.96
C LYS A 218 -5.96 -11.26 -16.20
N LYS A 219 -6.31 -10.14 -16.82
CA LYS A 219 -7.00 -10.13 -18.11
C LYS A 219 -6.08 -10.54 -19.28
N LEU A 220 -4.81 -10.16 -19.22
CA LEU A 220 -3.81 -10.50 -20.25
C LEU A 220 -3.19 -11.89 -20.01
N HIS A 221 -3.04 -12.27 -18.76
CA HIS A 221 -2.45 -13.51 -18.25
C HIS A 221 -3.39 -14.11 -17.19
N PRO A 222 -4.44 -14.85 -17.58
CA PRO A 222 -5.51 -15.29 -16.66
C PRO A 222 -5.05 -16.14 -15.48
N ASP A 223 -3.99 -16.94 -15.67
CA ASP A 223 -3.44 -17.83 -14.65
C ASP A 223 -2.27 -17.21 -13.86
N ALA A 224 -1.92 -15.95 -14.15
CA ALA A 224 -0.81 -15.28 -13.47
C ALA A 224 -1.12 -15.01 -11.99
N VAL A 225 -0.10 -15.15 -11.16
CA VAL A 225 -0.09 -14.67 -9.79
C VAL A 225 0.38 -13.22 -9.77
N THR A 226 -0.41 -12.36 -9.14
CA THR A 226 -0.12 -10.93 -9.01
C THR A 226 0.29 -10.60 -7.59
N VAL A 227 1.44 -9.95 -7.43
CA VAL A 227 2.03 -9.59 -6.14
C VAL A 227 2.23 -8.08 -6.08
N PHE A 228 1.46 -7.40 -5.24
CA PHE A 228 1.71 -5.98 -5.00
C PHE A 228 2.90 -5.79 -4.09
N VAL A 229 3.75 -4.82 -4.40
CA VAL A 229 4.96 -4.48 -3.65
C VAL A 229 4.92 -3.01 -3.24
N GLY A 230 4.97 -2.74 -1.92
CA GLY A 230 4.91 -1.36 -1.44
C GLY A 230 5.14 -1.21 0.06
N PRO A 231 5.14 0.01 0.61
CA PRO A 231 5.42 0.26 2.02
C PRO A 231 4.21 0.04 2.95
N CYS A 232 3.08 -0.44 2.41
CA CYS A 232 1.77 -0.36 3.06
C CYS A 232 1.26 -1.74 3.52
N MET A 233 1.06 -1.90 4.84
CA MET A 233 0.45 -3.10 5.41
C MET A 233 -1.07 -3.19 5.12
N ALA A 234 -1.75 -2.05 5.00
CA ALA A 234 -3.19 -2.00 4.74
C ALA A 234 -3.56 -2.54 3.34
N LYS A 235 -2.62 -2.58 2.40
CA LYS A 235 -2.81 -3.22 1.08
C LYS A 235 -3.04 -4.73 1.20
N LYS A 236 -2.54 -5.39 2.27
CA LYS A 236 -2.85 -6.80 2.56
C LYS A 236 -4.34 -7.02 2.85
N LYS A 237 -4.99 -6.10 3.56
CA LYS A 237 -6.45 -6.16 3.78
C LYS A 237 -7.21 -5.81 2.52
N GLU A 238 -6.80 -4.76 1.81
CA GLU A 238 -7.44 -4.36 0.55
C GLU A 238 -7.46 -5.50 -0.48
N ALA A 239 -6.34 -6.18 -0.70
CA ALA A 239 -6.26 -7.31 -1.63
C ALA A 239 -7.24 -8.46 -1.30
N ARG A 240 -7.70 -8.54 -0.05
CA ARG A 240 -8.61 -9.58 0.46
C ARG A 240 -10.06 -9.12 0.62
N GLU A 241 -10.39 -7.88 0.24
CA GLU A 241 -11.77 -7.40 0.26
C GLU A 241 -12.59 -8.14 -0.82
N PRO A 242 -13.77 -8.72 -0.48
CA PRO A 242 -14.48 -9.66 -1.36
C PRO A 242 -14.85 -9.13 -2.74
N ASP A 243 -15.06 -7.81 -2.87
CA ASP A 243 -15.44 -7.14 -4.11
C ASP A 243 -14.27 -6.89 -5.08
N ILE A 244 -13.02 -7.08 -4.62
CA ILE A 244 -11.80 -6.85 -5.38
C ILE A 244 -10.73 -7.94 -5.21
N ALA A 245 -11.05 -9.04 -4.51
CA ALA A 245 -10.12 -10.15 -4.27
C ALA A 245 -9.71 -10.92 -5.55
N ASP A 246 -10.34 -10.61 -6.68
CA ASP A 246 -10.02 -11.13 -8.00
C ASP A 246 -8.74 -10.52 -8.61
N ALA A 247 -8.22 -9.43 -8.02
CA ALA A 247 -7.22 -8.59 -8.67
C ALA A 247 -5.78 -8.90 -8.24
N VAL A 248 -5.54 -9.07 -6.94
CA VAL A 248 -4.18 -9.20 -6.37
C VAL A 248 -4.16 -10.35 -5.39
N ASP A 249 -3.27 -11.31 -5.64
CA ASP A 249 -3.18 -12.53 -4.83
C ASP A 249 -2.43 -12.29 -3.52
N TYR A 250 -1.31 -11.57 -3.59
CA TYR A 250 -0.43 -11.34 -2.44
C TYR A 250 0.08 -9.91 -2.38
N VAL A 251 0.49 -9.49 -1.18
CA VAL A 251 1.07 -8.17 -0.94
C VAL A 251 2.36 -8.31 -0.15
N LEU A 252 3.49 -7.96 -0.77
CA LEU A 252 4.78 -7.85 -0.11
C LEU A 252 5.07 -6.41 0.29
N THR A 253 5.61 -6.23 1.46
CA THR A 253 6.18 -4.95 1.88
C THR A 253 7.59 -4.78 1.32
N PHE A 254 8.11 -3.55 1.24
CA PHE A 254 9.51 -3.33 0.85
C PHE A 254 10.49 -4.08 1.75
N GLN A 255 10.18 -4.18 3.06
CA GLN A 255 10.99 -4.98 3.98
C GLN A 255 11.00 -6.46 3.60
N GLU A 256 9.83 -7.05 3.26
CA GLU A 256 9.77 -8.44 2.81
C GLU A 256 10.56 -8.67 1.53
N VAL A 257 10.53 -7.72 0.59
CA VAL A 257 11.31 -7.81 -0.65
C VAL A 257 12.82 -7.67 -0.38
N GLN A 258 13.23 -6.77 0.51
CA GLN A 258 14.64 -6.67 0.93
C GLN A 258 15.10 -7.98 1.57
N ASP A 259 14.30 -8.53 2.50
CA ASP A 259 14.60 -9.82 3.13
C ASP A 259 14.74 -10.96 2.08
N MET A 260 13.93 -10.93 0.99
CA MET A 260 14.05 -11.88 -0.13
C MET A 260 15.34 -11.69 -0.94
N PHE A 261 15.70 -10.44 -1.26
CA PHE A 261 16.96 -10.15 -1.97
C PHE A 261 18.17 -10.61 -1.14
N ASP A 262 18.19 -10.29 0.15
CA ASP A 262 19.26 -10.68 1.06
C ASP A 262 19.38 -12.22 1.16
N ALA A 263 18.25 -12.93 1.29
CA ALA A 263 18.24 -14.38 1.38
C ALA A 263 18.68 -15.08 0.07
N ALA A 264 18.44 -14.47 -1.08
CA ALA A 264 18.80 -15.00 -2.40
C ALA A 264 20.16 -14.48 -2.90
N ASP A 265 20.90 -13.70 -2.11
CA ASP A 265 22.16 -13.05 -2.48
C ASP A 265 22.06 -12.23 -3.79
N ILE A 266 20.91 -11.50 -3.92
CA ILE A 266 20.66 -10.61 -5.05
C ILE A 266 20.98 -9.18 -4.63
N HIS A 267 21.90 -8.57 -5.37
CA HIS A 267 22.34 -7.19 -5.18
C HIS A 267 21.81 -6.32 -6.33
N PRO A 268 20.65 -5.63 -6.15
CA PRO A 268 20.02 -4.89 -7.25
C PRO A 268 20.92 -3.83 -7.88
N GLU A 269 21.81 -3.20 -7.08
CA GLU A 269 22.74 -2.17 -7.52
C GLU A 269 23.78 -2.69 -8.53
N GLU A 270 24.07 -3.99 -8.53
CA GLU A 270 25.05 -4.65 -9.42
C GLU A 270 24.43 -5.13 -10.74
N LEU A 271 23.09 -5.11 -10.85
CA LEU A 271 22.39 -5.63 -12.02
C LEU A 271 22.35 -4.61 -13.17
N GLY A 272 22.14 -5.12 -14.38
CA GLY A 272 21.96 -4.31 -15.58
C GLY A 272 20.58 -3.62 -15.62
N GLU A 273 20.45 -2.62 -16.48
CA GLU A 273 19.21 -1.91 -16.71
C GLU A 273 18.22 -2.71 -17.59
N ASP A 274 16.97 -2.81 -17.16
CA ASP A 274 15.83 -3.24 -17.98
C ASP A 274 14.86 -2.07 -18.09
N GLU A 275 15.18 -1.14 -18.98
CA GLU A 275 14.45 0.12 -19.11
C GLU A 275 13.08 -0.08 -19.76
N LYS A 276 12.04 0.43 -19.10
CA LYS A 276 10.69 0.62 -19.61
C LYS A 276 10.07 1.78 -18.87
N GLU A 277 9.53 2.73 -19.56
CA GLU A 277 8.96 3.91 -18.95
C GLU A 277 7.61 4.23 -19.61
N HIS A 278 6.56 4.31 -18.79
CA HIS A 278 5.19 4.49 -19.30
C HIS A 278 4.30 5.36 -18.43
N SER A 279 4.75 5.83 -17.26
CA SER A 279 3.93 6.64 -16.35
C SER A 279 4.20 8.14 -16.52
N SER A 280 3.16 8.97 -16.38
CA SER A 280 3.32 10.42 -16.34
C SER A 280 3.79 10.89 -14.95
N ARG A 281 4.21 12.16 -14.85
CA ARG A 281 4.50 12.81 -13.58
C ARG A 281 3.32 12.65 -12.60
N ALA A 282 2.10 12.86 -13.07
CA ALA A 282 0.90 12.73 -12.28
C ALA A 282 0.81 11.40 -11.54
N GLY A 283 1.00 10.25 -12.22
CA GLY A 283 0.97 8.94 -11.59
C GLY A 283 2.14 8.69 -10.63
N ARG A 284 3.35 9.18 -10.96
CA ARG A 284 4.55 9.00 -10.14
C ARG A 284 4.45 9.69 -8.78
N ILE A 285 3.90 10.91 -8.73
CA ILE A 285 3.82 11.69 -7.49
C ILE A 285 2.71 11.24 -6.53
N TYR A 286 1.89 10.25 -6.88
CA TYR A 286 0.83 9.71 -6.01
C TYR A 286 1.35 9.19 -4.66
N ALA A 287 2.63 8.83 -4.59
CA ALA A 287 3.21 8.27 -3.38
C ALA A 287 3.42 9.27 -2.24
N ARG A 288 3.29 10.57 -2.49
CA ARG A 288 3.43 11.60 -1.47
C ARG A 288 2.12 12.33 -1.18
N THR A 289 1.98 12.88 0.01
CA THR A 289 0.85 13.74 0.37
C THR A 289 0.76 14.94 -0.59
N GLY A 290 -0.46 15.23 -1.04
CA GLY A 290 -0.75 16.29 -2.02
C GLY A 290 -0.48 15.87 -3.47
N GLY A 291 0.07 14.66 -3.70
CA GLY A 291 0.36 14.17 -5.05
C GLY A 291 -0.89 13.90 -5.88
N VAL A 292 -1.89 13.30 -5.27
CA VAL A 292 -3.19 13.05 -5.92
C VAL A 292 -3.86 14.37 -6.28
N SER A 293 -3.92 15.30 -5.33
CA SER A 293 -4.52 16.61 -5.52
C SER A 293 -3.84 17.42 -6.63
N GLU A 294 -2.51 17.38 -6.69
CA GLU A 294 -1.72 18.05 -7.72
C GLU A 294 -2.00 17.44 -9.10
N ALA A 295 -1.98 16.12 -9.19
CA ALA A 295 -2.26 15.38 -10.41
C ALA A 295 -3.68 15.67 -10.95
N VAL A 296 -4.70 15.57 -10.09
CA VAL A 296 -6.08 15.85 -10.46
C VAL A 296 -6.28 17.30 -10.87
N LYS A 297 -5.69 18.26 -10.12
CA LYS A 297 -5.77 19.68 -10.44
C LYS A 297 -5.17 20.01 -11.81
N ALA A 298 -3.99 19.47 -12.12
CA ALA A 298 -3.33 19.65 -13.40
C ALA A 298 -4.18 19.07 -14.55
N THR A 299 -4.71 17.86 -14.36
CA THR A 299 -5.53 17.18 -15.36
C THR A 299 -6.88 17.87 -15.58
N VAL A 300 -7.57 18.34 -14.53
CA VAL A 300 -8.81 19.12 -14.65
C VAL A 300 -8.57 20.41 -15.44
N LYS A 301 -7.47 21.12 -15.14
CA LYS A 301 -7.11 22.34 -15.87
C LYS A 301 -6.87 22.10 -17.36
N GLN A 302 -6.30 20.96 -17.72
CA GLN A 302 -6.07 20.59 -19.11
C GLN A 302 -7.35 20.12 -19.81
N LEU A 303 -8.22 19.36 -19.10
CA LEU A 303 -9.52 18.91 -19.59
C LEU A 303 -10.47 20.07 -19.88
N ASN A 304 -10.52 21.05 -18.99
CA ASN A 304 -11.45 22.17 -19.05
C ASN A 304 -10.79 23.49 -18.63
N PRO A 305 -9.98 24.11 -19.52
CA PRO A 305 -9.24 25.36 -19.21
C PRO A 305 -10.12 26.54 -18.81
N GLU A 306 -11.36 26.58 -19.31
CA GLU A 306 -12.34 27.67 -19.08
C GLU A 306 -13.22 27.44 -17.85
N ARG A 307 -12.89 26.40 -17.05
CA ARG A 307 -13.66 26.04 -15.86
C ARG A 307 -13.68 27.17 -14.84
N LYS A 308 -14.89 27.56 -14.37
CA LYS A 308 -15.08 28.65 -13.39
C LYS A 308 -14.74 28.25 -11.97
N ILE A 309 -15.08 26.99 -11.58
CA ILE A 309 -14.82 26.47 -10.24
C ILE A 309 -13.53 25.64 -10.30
N GLU A 310 -12.43 26.23 -9.89
CA GLU A 310 -11.12 25.58 -9.85
C GLU A 310 -11.04 24.51 -8.75
N VAL A 311 -10.09 23.57 -8.88
CA VAL A 311 -9.76 22.61 -7.84
C VAL A 311 -9.06 23.35 -6.68
N ARG A 312 -9.72 23.42 -5.54
CA ARG A 312 -9.19 23.94 -4.27
C ARG A 312 -8.98 22.77 -3.33
N ALA A 313 -7.76 22.24 -3.34
CA ALA A 313 -7.45 21.04 -2.57
C ALA A 313 -7.12 21.36 -1.11
N GLU A 314 -7.59 20.49 -0.21
CA GLU A 314 -7.12 20.38 1.16
C GLU A 314 -6.59 18.96 1.36
N THR A 315 -5.38 18.84 1.95
CA THR A 315 -4.68 17.58 2.10
C THR A 315 -4.37 17.30 3.56
N ALA A 316 -4.52 16.04 3.97
CA ALA A 316 -4.14 15.60 5.30
C ALA A 316 -3.42 14.26 5.27
N ASP A 317 -2.44 14.07 6.15
CA ASP A 317 -1.71 12.83 6.29
C ASP A 317 -1.57 12.38 7.76
N GLY A 318 -1.62 11.07 7.94
CA GLY A 318 -1.82 10.47 9.25
C GLY A 318 -3.30 10.50 9.69
N VAL A 319 -3.71 9.45 10.38
CA VAL A 319 -5.11 9.26 10.82
C VAL A 319 -5.65 10.45 11.63
N PRO A 320 -4.89 11.04 12.59
CA PRO A 320 -5.40 12.19 13.36
C PRO A 320 -5.69 13.42 12.50
N ALA A 321 -4.78 13.79 11.59
CA ALA A 321 -4.96 14.95 10.71
C ALA A 321 -6.11 14.74 9.71
N CYS A 322 -6.27 13.52 9.18
CA CYS A 322 -7.40 13.17 8.33
C CYS A 322 -8.74 13.31 9.07
N ARG A 323 -8.81 12.91 10.33
CA ARG A 323 -10.00 13.11 11.15
C ARG A 323 -10.31 14.60 11.36
N GLU A 324 -9.32 15.40 11.68
CA GLU A 324 -9.47 16.84 11.85
C GLU A 324 -9.98 17.52 10.58
N MET A 325 -9.43 17.17 9.42
CA MET A 325 -9.88 17.66 8.11
C MET A 325 -11.36 17.31 7.88
N ILE A 326 -11.77 16.05 8.13
CA ILE A 326 -13.17 15.62 7.99
C ILE A 326 -14.10 16.40 8.94
N GLU A 327 -13.71 16.61 10.19
CA GLU A 327 -14.52 17.36 11.14
C GLU A 327 -14.71 18.83 10.73
N ARG A 328 -13.66 19.47 10.16
CA ARG A 328 -13.78 20.83 9.59
C ARG A 328 -14.71 20.85 8.37
N LEU A 329 -14.58 19.87 7.50
CA LEU A 329 -15.48 19.71 6.33
C LEU A 329 -16.94 19.60 6.79
N LYS A 330 -17.24 18.74 7.77
CA LYS A 330 -18.61 18.55 8.30
C LYS A 330 -19.19 19.80 8.95
N LYS A 331 -18.36 20.65 9.53
CA LYS A 331 -18.76 21.94 10.11
C LYS A 331 -18.87 23.08 9.08
N GLY A 332 -18.44 22.85 7.84
CA GLY A 332 -18.38 23.90 6.82
C GLY A 332 -17.27 24.93 7.07
N GLU A 333 -16.22 24.55 7.81
CA GLU A 333 -15.08 25.40 8.17
C GLU A 333 -13.94 25.33 7.15
N THR A 334 -14.27 25.09 5.88
CA THR A 334 -13.30 25.00 4.78
C THR A 334 -13.89 25.57 3.50
N THR A 335 -13.04 26.11 2.64
CA THR A 335 -13.38 26.56 1.28
C THR A 335 -12.89 25.59 0.21
N ALA A 336 -12.26 24.50 0.61
CA ALA A 336 -11.80 23.47 -0.29
C ALA A 336 -12.99 22.71 -0.91
N ASN A 337 -12.77 22.19 -2.12
CA ASN A 337 -13.75 21.37 -2.84
C ASN A 337 -13.18 20.04 -3.32
N PHE A 338 -11.92 19.75 -2.93
CA PHE A 338 -11.25 18.47 -3.17
C PHE A 338 -10.42 18.09 -1.94
N PHE A 339 -10.68 16.91 -1.36
CA PHE A 339 -10.08 16.50 -0.09
C PHE A 339 -9.26 15.22 -0.25
N GLU A 340 -7.96 15.33 -0.04
CA GLU A 340 -7.03 14.21 -0.09
C GLU A 340 -6.65 13.77 1.32
N GLY A 341 -6.95 12.51 1.66
CA GLY A 341 -6.53 11.88 2.89
C GLY A 341 -5.55 10.73 2.67
N MET A 342 -4.43 10.76 3.39
CA MET A 342 -3.44 9.69 3.43
C MET A 342 -3.32 9.14 4.85
N GLY A 343 -3.40 7.81 5.02
CA GLY A 343 -3.34 7.19 6.35
C GLY A 343 -1.99 7.30 7.05
N CYS A 344 -0.91 7.54 6.29
CA CYS A 344 0.46 7.62 6.78
C CYS A 344 1.00 9.06 6.69
N PRO A 345 1.78 9.55 7.68
CA PRO A 345 2.44 10.84 7.61
C PRO A 345 3.42 10.93 6.45
N GLY A 346 3.23 11.91 5.55
CA GLY A 346 4.00 12.08 4.31
C GLY A 346 3.43 11.33 3.11
N GLY A 347 2.35 10.55 3.28
CA GLY A 347 1.79 9.68 2.27
C GLY A 347 2.42 8.28 2.25
N CYS A 348 2.42 7.61 1.10
CA CYS A 348 2.97 6.26 0.98
C CYS A 348 4.49 6.21 1.26
N VAL A 349 5.24 7.26 0.95
CA VAL A 349 6.68 7.35 1.28
C VAL A 349 6.97 7.30 2.78
N GLY A 350 6.00 7.65 3.63
CA GLY A 350 6.05 7.49 5.09
C GLY A 350 5.31 6.25 5.58
N GLY A 351 5.07 5.28 4.72
CA GLY A 351 4.39 4.04 5.09
C GLY A 351 5.17 3.22 6.12
N PRO A 352 4.48 2.37 6.93
CA PRO A 352 5.07 1.69 8.08
C PRO A 352 6.15 0.66 7.72
N LYS A 353 6.31 0.35 6.43
CA LYS A 353 7.32 -0.58 5.91
C LYS A 353 8.19 0.03 4.80
N ALA A 354 8.31 1.36 4.81
CA ALA A 354 9.36 2.05 4.05
C ALA A 354 10.74 1.78 4.69
N LEU A 355 11.76 1.64 3.86
CA LEU A 355 13.14 1.36 4.26
C LEU A 355 13.96 2.63 4.47
N ILE A 356 13.51 3.74 3.87
CA ILE A 356 14.13 5.07 4.01
C ILE A 356 13.19 6.04 4.70
N GLY A 357 13.74 7.13 5.21
CA GLY A 357 12.96 8.19 5.86
C GLY A 357 11.98 8.88 4.88
N LYS A 358 10.83 9.32 5.37
CA LYS A 358 9.77 9.93 4.55
C LYS A 358 10.22 11.16 3.76
N GLU A 359 11.12 11.97 4.31
CA GLU A 359 11.64 13.18 3.63
C GLU A 359 12.54 12.80 2.44
N GLU A 360 13.38 11.77 2.60
CA GLU A 360 14.17 11.23 1.50
C GLU A 360 13.27 10.58 0.44
N GLY A 361 12.32 9.76 0.88
CA GLY A 361 11.34 9.14 -0.02
C GLY A 361 10.53 10.16 -0.82
N ARG A 362 10.09 11.25 -0.17
CA ARG A 362 9.39 12.36 -0.84
C ARG A 362 10.28 13.00 -1.91
N LYS A 363 11.54 13.30 -1.58
CA LYS A 363 12.49 13.91 -2.51
C LYS A 363 12.74 13.01 -3.73
N ASN A 364 12.89 11.70 -3.51
CA ASN A 364 13.09 10.75 -4.59
C ASN A 364 11.86 10.65 -5.51
N VAL A 365 10.66 10.65 -4.94
CA VAL A 365 9.40 10.63 -5.71
C VAL A 365 9.20 11.91 -6.52
N GLU A 366 9.53 13.08 -5.95
CA GLU A 366 9.49 14.36 -6.70
C GLU A 366 10.47 14.34 -7.87
N GLN A 367 11.72 13.95 -7.62
CA GLN A 367 12.72 13.84 -8.68
C GLN A 367 12.25 12.88 -9.79
N TYR A 368 11.75 11.72 -9.42
CA TYR A 368 11.22 10.75 -10.39
C TYR A 368 10.03 11.30 -11.17
N GLY A 369 9.18 12.09 -10.51
CA GLY A 369 8.11 12.82 -11.18
C GLY A 369 8.62 13.81 -12.19
N ASP A 370 9.63 14.60 -11.82
CA ASP A 370 10.21 15.63 -12.68
C ASP A 370 10.98 15.06 -13.90
N GLU A 371 11.46 13.82 -13.79
CA GLU A 371 12.11 13.07 -14.89
C GLU A 371 11.09 12.48 -15.89
N ALA A 372 9.78 12.52 -15.61
CA ALA A 372 8.78 11.96 -16.51
C ALA A 372 8.67 12.76 -17.82
N GLU A 373 8.56 12.06 -18.95
CA GLU A 373 8.37 12.66 -20.26
C GLU A 373 7.04 13.41 -20.36
N TYR A 374 5.99 12.88 -19.71
CA TYR A 374 4.62 13.42 -19.74
C TYR A 374 4.24 13.99 -18.36
N GLN A 375 3.56 15.12 -18.33
CA GLN A 375 3.13 15.78 -17.09
C GLN A 375 1.79 15.22 -16.56
N THR A 376 0.89 14.91 -17.46
CA THR A 376 -0.46 14.43 -17.12
C THR A 376 -0.81 13.17 -17.91
N PRO A 377 -1.82 12.39 -17.46
CA PRO A 377 -2.29 11.23 -18.22
C PRO A 377 -2.89 11.58 -19.58
N LEU A 378 -3.27 12.82 -19.84
CA LEU A 378 -3.79 13.27 -21.13
C LEU A 378 -2.70 13.43 -22.20
N GLU A 379 -1.46 13.62 -21.77
CA GLU A 379 -0.29 13.71 -22.68
C GLU A 379 0.31 12.34 -22.94
N ASN A 380 0.07 11.38 -22.04
CA ASN A 380 0.66 10.05 -22.09
C ASN A 380 -0.08 9.17 -23.12
N PRO A 381 0.60 8.66 -24.16
CA PRO A 381 -0.02 7.84 -25.19
C PRO A 381 -0.23 6.36 -24.78
N PHE A 382 0.25 5.95 -23.59
CA PHE A 382 0.21 4.56 -23.11
C PHE A 382 -0.95 4.25 -22.20
#